data_e25468a3cb911da0a2ba01c5cf13d8f2
#
_entry.id   e25468a3cb911da0a2ba01c5cf13d8f2
#
_cell.length_a   1.000
_cell.length_b   1.000
_cell.length_c   1.000
_cell.angle_alpha   90.00
_cell.angle_beta   90.00
_cell.angle_gamma   90.00
#
_symmetry.space_group_name_H-M   'P 1'
#
loop_
_entity.id
_entity.type
_entity.pdbx_description
1 polymer ?
#
loop_
_entity_poly.entity_id
_entity_poly.type
_entity_poly.pdbx_seq_one_letter_code
_entity_poly.pdbx_strand_id
1 'polypeptide(L)'
;MEIGEHLQALCANAAVYGASKVAPVPVQNIVVDPRVNFKCQVPVCKYYGRSHICPPLVMSAEEFAKVLARYSFAILVQISLPAQEMGTEREKAAHDQVKKLNEIVAKLERDAFLFGYRFAAGLGGGPCPLCEECSAIEGEDCRFPFQARPSMEALGIDVIKTAENAGMPIDLPPKDTYLWTGLVLLD
;
A
#
# COMPACT_ATOMS: atom_id res chain seq x y z
N MET A 1 -8.15 -22.13 13.97
CA MET A 1 -8.91 -21.47 12.88
C MET A 1 -8.24 -21.82 11.56
N GLU A 2 -9.02 -22.20 10.56
CA GLU A 2 -8.45 -22.48 9.23
C GLU A 2 -8.06 -21.17 8.52
N ILE A 3 -7.10 -21.23 7.60
CA ILE A 3 -6.60 -20.04 6.87
C ILE A 3 -7.75 -19.26 6.21
N GLY A 4 -8.77 -19.95 5.70
CA GLY A 4 -9.95 -19.34 5.11
C GLY A 4 -10.75 -18.46 6.07
N GLU A 5 -10.85 -18.87 7.34
CA GLU A 5 -11.53 -18.10 8.39
C GLU A 5 -10.75 -16.82 8.73
N HIS A 6 -9.41 -16.90 8.79
CA HIS A 6 -8.56 -15.73 9.02
C HIS A 6 -8.71 -14.70 7.88
N LEU A 7 -8.65 -15.16 6.62
CA LEU A 7 -8.81 -14.29 5.46
C LEU A 7 -10.19 -13.60 5.46
N GLN A 8 -11.26 -14.34 5.79
CA GLN A 8 -12.60 -13.76 5.92
C GLN A 8 -12.67 -12.72 7.05
N ALA A 9 -12.09 -13.03 8.21
CA ALA A 9 -12.06 -12.10 9.35
C ALA A 9 -11.29 -10.82 9.03
N LEU A 10 -10.12 -10.93 8.39
CA LEU A 10 -9.33 -9.77 7.97
C LEU A 10 -10.08 -8.92 6.95
N CYS A 11 -10.77 -9.54 5.98
CA CYS A 11 -11.62 -8.80 5.04
C CYS A 11 -12.77 -8.07 5.75
N ALA A 12 -13.43 -8.72 6.71
CA ALA A 12 -14.49 -8.09 7.50
C ALA A 12 -13.96 -6.90 8.32
N ASN A 13 -12.80 -7.07 8.96
CA ASN A 13 -12.14 -6.01 9.72
C ASN A 13 -11.76 -4.82 8.82
N ALA A 14 -11.25 -5.07 7.59
CA ALA A 14 -10.95 -4.03 6.63
C ALA A 14 -12.17 -3.16 6.32
N ALA A 15 -13.33 -3.79 6.10
CA ALA A 15 -14.58 -3.08 5.86
C ALA A 15 -15.00 -2.24 7.07
N VAL A 16 -14.88 -2.78 8.29
CA VAL A 16 -15.15 -2.04 9.55
C VAL A 16 -14.20 -0.84 9.70
N TYR A 17 -12.94 -0.97 9.27
CA TYR A 17 -11.96 0.11 9.32
C TYR A 17 -12.16 1.17 8.23
N GLY A 18 -13.11 0.96 7.30
CA GLY A 18 -13.51 1.92 6.29
C GLY A 18 -12.94 1.68 4.89
N ALA A 19 -12.53 0.44 4.59
CA ALA A 19 -12.23 0.04 3.22
C ALA A 19 -13.50 0.04 2.37
N SER A 20 -13.40 0.54 1.13
CA SER A 20 -14.51 0.53 0.16
C SER A 20 -14.62 -0.82 -0.55
N LYS A 21 -13.48 -1.46 -0.81
CA LYS A 21 -13.38 -2.81 -1.34
C LYS A 21 -12.21 -3.53 -0.69
N VAL A 22 -12.32 -4.85 -0.57
CA VAL A 22 -11.29 -5.73 -0.02
C VAL A 22 -11.38 -7.10 -0.67
N ALA A 23 -10.23 -7.71 -0.93
CA ALA A 23 -10.15 -9.08 -1.40
C ALA A 23 -8.90 -9.79 -0.86
N PRO A 24 -8.99 -11.08 -0.52
CA PRO A 24 -7.82 -11.91 -0.32
C PRO A 24 -7.20 -12.21 -1.69
N VAL A 25 -5.87 -12.15 -1.76
CA VAL A 25 -5.11 -12.31 -3.00
C VAL A 25 -4.02 -13.35 -2.78
N PRO A 26 -4.00 -14.46 -3.52
CA PRO A 26 -2.84 -15.33 -3.54
C PRO A 26 -1.60 -14.57 -4.02
N VAL A 27 -0.45 -14.81 -3.40
CA VAL A 27 0.76 -14.02 -3.65
C VAL A 27 1.21 -14.06 -5.12
N GLN A 28 0.95 -15.16 -5.83
CA GLN A 28 1.27 -15.30 -7.27
C GLN A 28 0.47 -14.35 -8.18
N ASN A 29 -0.60 -13.73 -7.67
CA ASN A 29 -1.40 -12.75 -8.40
C ASN A 29 -0.90 -11.31 -8.18
N ILE A 30 0.09 -11.11 -7.29
CA ILE A 30 0.75 -9.82 -7.07
C ILE A 30 1.85 -9.68 -8.12
N VAL A 31 1.78 -8.62 -8.91
CA VAL A 31 2.72 -8.39 -10.01
C VAL A 31 3.80 -7.41 -9.58
N VAL A 32 5.04 -7.85 -9.59
CA VAL A 32 6.22 -6.99 -9.36
C VAL A 32 6.88 -6.72 -10.72
N ASP A 33 7.06 -5.44 -11.05
CA ASP A 33 7.67 -4.99 -12.30
C ASP A 33 8.65 -3.83 -12.01
N PRO A 34 9.94 -3.97 -12.35
CA PRO A 34 10.93 -2.91 -12.13
C PRO A 34 10.60 -1.59 -12.83
N ARG A 35 9.77 -1.62 -13.88
CA ARG A 35 9.32 -0.40 -14.57
C ARG A 35 8.49 0.51 -13.66
N VAL A 36 7.86 -0.03 -12.60
CA VAL A 36 7.14 0.76 -11.61
C VAL A 36 8.12 1.66 -10.85
N ASN A 37 9.23 1.10 -10.37
CA ASN A 37 10.28 1.89 -9.70
C ASN A 37 10.93 2.91 -10.65
N PHE A 38 11.06 2.57 -11.94
CA PHE A 38 11.56 3.49 -12.95
C PHE A 38 10.70 4.76 -13.04
N LYS A 39 9.37 4.66 -12.82
CA LYS A 39 8.48 5.83 -12.77
C LYS A 39 8.76 6.77 -11.59
N CYS A 40 9.46 6.33 -10.56
CA CYS A 40 9.93 7.22 -9.50
C CYS A 40 11.12 8.08 -9.94
N GLN A 41 11.82 7.68 -11.01
CA GLN A 41 13.03 8.33 -11.50
C GLN A 41 12.78 9.18 -12.75
N VAL A 42 11.80 8.81 -13.60
CA VAL A 42 11.55 9.45 -14.91
C VAL A 42 10.06 9.64 -15.19
N PRO A 43 9.52 10.88 -15.12
CA PRO A 43 10.19 12.08 -14.53
C PRO A 43 10.43 11.87 -13.02
N VAL A 44 11.43 12.54 -12.47
CA VAL A 44 11.79 12.36 -11.07
C VAL A 44 10.62 12.75 -10.14
N CYS A 45 10.23 11.80 -9.29
CA CYS A 45 9.23 12.03 -8.26
C CYS A 45 9.79 12.92 -7.15
N LYS A 46 9.01 13.87 -6.65
CA LYS A 46 9.45 14.80 -5.58
C LYS A 46 9.88 14.10 -4.28
N TYR A 47 9.49 12.82 -4.08
CA TYR A 47 9.84 12.03 -2.90
C TYR A 47 11.02 11.08 -3.12
N TYR A 48 11.52 10.96 -4.38
CA TYR A 48 12.66 10.08 -4.70
C TYR A 48 13.93 10.55 -3.96
N GLY A 49 14.52 9.65 -3.17
CA GLY A 49 15.69 9.95 -2.32
C GLY A 49 15.41 10.91 -1.16
N ARG A 50 14.16 11.23 -0.88
CA ARG A 50 13.74 12.22 0.13
C ARG A 50 12.77 11.67 1.18
N SER A 51 12.52 10.37 1.18
CA SER A 51 11.64 9.72 2.15
C SER A 51 12.14 8.31 2.44
N HIS A 52 12.17 7.92 3.72
CA HIS A 52 12.60 6.59 4.16
C HIS A 52 11.82 5.44 3.55
N ILE A 53 10.59 5.70 3.09
CA ILE A 53 9.71 4.69 2.48
C ILE A 53 9.63 4.78 0.95
N CYS A 54 10.52 5.54 0.32
CA CYS A 54 10.59 5.71 -1.12
C CYS A 54 11.95 5.27 -1.68
N PRO A 55 12.03 4.87 -2.96
CA PRO A 55 13.31 4.59 -3.61
C PRO A 55 14.25 5.82 -3.58
N PRO A 56 15.56 5.61 -3.52
CA PRO A 56 16.29 4.35 -3.40
C PRO A 56 16.48 3.87 -1.95
N LEU A 57 15.79 4.46 -0.96
CA LEU A 57 15.96 4.15 0.47
C LEU A 57 15.18 2.90 0.93
N VAL A 58 14.40 2.30 0.04
CA VAL A 58 13.75 0.98 0.23
C VAL A 58 14.42 -0.06 -0.66
N MET A 59 14.13 -1.35 -0.40
CA MET A 59 14.66 -2.43 -1.24
C MET A 59 14.19 -2.30 -2.70
N SER A 60 15.01 -2.80 -3.63
CA SER A 60 14.67 -2.84 -5.06
C SER A 60 13.50 -3.78 -5.35
N ALA A 61 12.90 -3.65 -6.53
CA ALA A 61 11.83 -4.54 -6.98
C ALA A 61 12.30 -6.01 -7.04
N GLU A 62 13.55 -6.24 -7.47
CA GLU A 62 14.14 -7.58 -7.55
C GLU A 62 14.36 -8.21 -6.16
N GLU A 63 14.80 -7.41 -5.18
CA GLU A 63 14.94 -7.86 -3.79
C GLU A 63 13.57 -8.12 -3.18
N PHE A 64 12.61 -7.23 -3.40
CA PHE A 64 11.26 -7.39 -2.91
C PHE A 64 10.57 -8.63 -3.51
N ALA A 65 10.77 -8.94 -4.80
CA ALA A 65 10.22 -10.15 -5.41
C ALA A 65 10.68 -11.44 -4.71
N LYS A 66 11.92 -11.48 -4.22
CA LYS A 66 12.45 -12.61 -3.43
C LYS A 66 11.80 -12.70 -2.05
N VAL A 67 11.53 -11.55 -1.42
CA VAL A 67 10.81 -11.47 -0.14
C VAL A 67 9.35 -11.90 -0.33
N LEU A 68 8.68 -11.37 -1.37
CA LEU A 68 7.29 -11.67 -1.70
C LEU A 68 7.05 -13.18 -1.90
N ALA A 69 8.00 -13.88 -2.52
CA ALA A 69 7.94 -15.32 -2.74
C ALA A 69 7.91 -16.16 -1.44
N ARG A 70 8.12 -15.57 -0.28
CA ARG A 70 8.05 -16.22 1.04
C ARG A 70 6.66 -16.08 1.70
N TYR A 71 5.77 -15.30 1.12
CA TYR A 71 4.40 -15.11 1.57
C TYR A 71 3.45 -16.05 0.81
N SER A 72 2.29 -16.30 1.38
CA SER A 72 1.27 -17.19 0.80
C SER A 72 0.09 -16.39 0.25
N PHE A 73 -0.38 -15.41 1.00
CA PHE A 73 -1.54 -14.59 0.68
C PHE A 73 -1.27 -13.12 0.99
N ALA A 74 -2.18 -12.29 0.52
CA ALA A 74 -2.29 -10.90 0.94
C ALA A 74 -3.76 -10.50 1.05
N ILE A 75 -4.04 -9.44 1.81
CA ILE A 75 -5.31 -8.73 1.79
C ILE A 75 -5.12 -7.44 1.01
N LEU A 76 -5.73 -7.34 -0.16
CA LEU A 76 -5.76 -6.12 -0.96
C LEU A 76 -6.91 -5.25 -0.49
N VAL A 77 -6.63 -3.97 -0.24
CA VAL A 77 -7.58 -3.00 0.29
C VAL A 77 -7.67 -1.81 -0.65
N GLN A 78 -8.89 -1.39 -0.97
CA GLN A 78 -9.13 -0.12 -1.67
C GLN A 78 -10.01 0.78 -0.83
N ILE A 79 -9.68 2.07 -0.84
CA ILE A 79 -10.57 3.14 -0.44
C ILE A 79 -10.88 4.03 -1.63
N SER A 80 -12.07 4.62 -1.63
CA SER A 80 -12.56 5.42 -2.75
C SER A 80 -12.97 6.81 -2.29
N LEU A 81 -12.74 7.77 -3.19
CA LEU A 81 -13.27 9.12 -3.06
C LEU A 81 -13.94 9.50 -4.38
N PRO A 82 -15.23 9.88 -4.37
CA PRO A 82 -15.91 10.40 -5.55
C PRO A 82 -15.17 11.61 -6.14
N ALA A 83 -15.09 11.70 -7.46
CA ALA A 83 -14.34 12.77 -8.13
C ALA A 83 -14.85 14.17 -7.75
N GLN A 84 -16.15 14.29 -7.49
CA GLN A 84 -16.77 15.55 -7.04
C GLN A 84 -16.29 15.98 -5.65
N GLU A 85 -15.97 15.03 -4.77
CA GLU A 85 -15.47 15.29 -3.41
C GLU A 85 -13.99 15.65 -3.37
N MET A 86 -13.26 15.47 -4.49
CA MET A 86 -11.87 15.90 -4.61
C MET A 86 -11.71 17.42 -4.47
N GLY A 87 -12.73 18.19 -4.87
CA GLY A 87 -12.79 19.64 -4.72
C GLY A 87 -11.63 20.39 -5.40
N THR A 88 -11.39 21.61 -4.95
CA THR A 88 -10.28 22.47 -5.40
C THR A 88 -8.96 22.15 -4.70
N GLU A 89 -9.01 21.63 -3.47
CA GLU A 89 -7.84 21.26 -2.65
C GLU A 89 -7.42 19.79 -2.87
N ARG A 90 -7.18 19.42 -4.13
CA ARG A 90 -6.90 18.04 -4.53
C ARG A 90 -5.72 17.39 -3.79
N GLU A 91 -4.67 18.14 -3.55
CA GLU A 91 -3.48 17.62 -2.83
C GLU A 91 -3.81 17.25 -1.39
N LYS A 92 -4.59 18.09 -0.70
CA LYS A 92 -5.05 17.84 0.68
C LYS A 92 -5.98 16.62 0.72
N ALA A 93 -6.98 16.58 -0.16
CA ALA A 93 -7.89 15.45 -0.24
C ALA A 93 -7.15 14.13 -0.51
N ALA A 94 -6.18 14.13 -1.43
CA ALA A 94 -5.33 12.97 -1.70
C ALA A 94 -4.49 12.57 -0.47
N HIS A 95 -3.90 13.54 0.24
CA HIS A 95 -3.12 13.30 1.45
C HIS A 95 -3.99 12.65 2.54
N ASP A 96 -5.21 13.14 2.76
CA ASP A 96 -6.15 12.60 3.75
C ASP A 96 -6.54 11.14 3.41
N GLN A 97 -6.72 10.83 2.11
CA GLN A 97 -6.99 9.45 1.69
C GLN A 97 -5.76 8.54 1.90
N VAL A 98 -4.55 9.01 1.59
CA VAL A 98 -3.32 8.25 1.86
C VAL A 98 -3.19 7.96 3.35
N LYS A 99 -3.44 8.94 4.22
CA LYS A 99 -3.42 8.77 5.67
C LYS A 99 -4.44 7.73 6.12
N LYS A 100 -5.69 7.84 5.68
CA LYS A 100 -6.76 6.88 5.98
C LYS A 100 -6.39 5.46 5.54
N LEU A 101 -5.87 5.28 4.32
CA LEU A 101 -5.43 3.99 3.83
C LEU A 101 -4.33 3.38 4.71
N ASN A 102 -3.32 4.17 5.06
CA ASN A 102 -2.21 3.70 5.90
C ASN A 102 -2.69 3.28 7.31
N GLU A 103 -3.68 3.99 7.88
CA GLU A 103 -4.31 3.61 9.15
C GLU A 103 -5.04 2.26 9.06
N ILE A 104 -5.78 2.02 7.96
CA ILE A 104 -6.45 0.73 7.71
C ILE A 104 -5.41 -0.39 7.59
N VAL A 105 -4.39 -0.19 6.77
CA VAL A 105 -3.31 -1.17 6.55
C VAL A 105 -2.60 -1.49 7.87
N ALA A 106 -2.27 -0.50 8.69
CA ALA A 106 -1.60 -0.70 9.98
C ALA A 106 -2.48 -1.50 10.97
N LYS A 107 -3.78 -1.25 10.99
CA LYS A 107 -4.72 -2.03 11.83
C LYS A 107 -4.82 -3.47 11.37
N LEU A 108 -4.92 -3.71 10.06
CA LEU A 108 -4.97 -5.06 9.49
C LEU A 108 -3.68 -5.84 9.70
N GLU A 109 -2.52 -5.20 9.56
CA GLU A 109 -1.23 -5.81 9.85
C GLU A 109 -1.15 -6.28 11.30
N ARG A 110 -1.63 -5.43 12.24
CA ARG A 110 -1.73 -5.82 13.66
C ARG A 110 -2.69 -6.98 13.87
N ASP A 111 -3.86 -6.98 13.24
CA ASP A 111 -4.83 -8.06 13.37
C ASP A 111 -4.27 -9.37 12.79
N ALA A 112 -3.56 -9.31 11.66
CA ALA A 112 -2.88 -10.46 11.08
C ALA A 112 -1.82 -11.02 12.03
N PHE A 113 -1.02 -10.15 12.67
CA PHE A 113 -0.06 -10.57 13.69
C PHE A 113 -0.74 -11.27 14.87
N LEU A 114 -1.88 -10.76 15.33
CA LEU A 114 -2.67 -11.38 16.40
C LEU A 114 -3.27 -12.74 16.00
N PHE A 115 -3.50 -12.97 14.70
CA PHE A 115 -3.91 -14.27 14.16
C PHE A 115 -2.76 -15.25 13.97
N GLY A 116 -1.52 -14.83 14.24
CA GLY A 116 -0.34 -15.69 14.20
C GLY A 116 0.56 -15.51 12.97
N TYR A 117 0.24 -14.60 12.03
CA TYR A 117 1.09 -14.26 10.89
C TYR A 117 2.26 -13.40 11.36
N ARG A 118 3.37 -14.06 11.73
CA ARG A 118 4.53 -13.43 12.38
C ARG A 118 5.24 -12.41 11.51
N PHE A 119 5.17 -12.59 10.20
CA PHE A 119 5.81 -11.73 9.22
C PHE A 119 4.80 -10.90 8.44
N ALA A 120 3.59 -10.72 8.98
CA ALA A 120 2.61 -9.83 8.37
C ALA A 120 3.24 -8.46 8.09
N ALA A 121 3.05 -7.96 6.87
CA ALA A 121 3.67 -6.71 6.43
C ALA A 121 2.68 -5.85 5.65
N GLY A 122 2.43 -4.65 6.16
CA GLY A 122 1.56 -3.67 5.53
C GLY A 122 2.28 -2.81 4.49
N LEU A 123 1.66 -2.64 3.33
CA LEU A 123 2.10 -1.74 2.26
C LEU A 123 0.98 -0.73 1.99
N GLY A 124 1.33 0.55 2.04
CA GLY A 124 0.38 1.63 1.76
C GLY A 124 0.30 1.99 0.28
N GLY A 125 -0.28 3.13 0.00
CA GLY A 125 -0.32 3.75 -1.33
C GLY A 125 0.08 5.21 -1.25
N GLY A 126 0.89 5.68 -2.19
CA GLY A 126 1.34 7.06 -2.23
C GLY A 126 2.46 7.42 -1.24
N PRO A 127 2.73 8.70 -1.02
CA PRO A 127 3.81 9.18 -0.15
C PRO A 127 3.49 8.98 1.33
N CYS A 128 4.55 9.00 2.18
CA CYS A 128 4.38 8.93 3.63
C CYS A 128 3.56 10.12 4.17
N PRO A 129 2.48 9.90 4.92
CA PRO A 129 1.64 10.98 5.44
C PRO A 129 1.99 11.41 6.87
N LEU A 130 3.08 10.90 7.46
CA LEU A 130 3.34 11.02 8.90
C LEU A 130 4.09 12.30 9.29
N CYS A 131 4.79 12.92 8.35
CA CYS A 131 5.57 14.14 8.58
C CYS A 131 5.32 15.14 7.46
N GLU A 132 5.36 16.41 7.77
CA GLU A 132 5.35 17.48 6.77
C GLU A 132 6.60 17.40 5.89
N GLU A 133 7.76 17.23 6.51
CA GLU A 133 9.02 16.95 5.85
C GLU A 133 9.71 15.74 6.48
N CYS A 134 10.18 14.81 5.64
CA CYS A 134 10.80 13.57 6.11
C CYS A 134 12.23 13.80 6.58
N SER A 135 12.59 13.24 7.74
CA SER A 135 13.96 13.30 8.29
C SER A 135 15.04 12.69 7.40
N ALA A 136 14.66 11.87 6.42
CA ALA A 136 15.59 11.36 5.41
C ALA A 136 16.34 12.45 4.63
N ILE A 137 15.75 13.64 4.50
CA ILE A 137 16.37 14.79 3.81
C ILE A 137 17.56 15.32 4.58
N GLU A 138 17.51 15.21 5.92
CA GLU A 138 18.55 15.65 6.82
C GLU A 138 19.55 14.52 7.14
N GLY A 139 19.29 13.30 6.63
CA GLY A 139 20.09 12.11 6.93
C GLY A 139 19.82 11.52 8.31
N GLU A 140 18.75 11.94 8.97
CA GLU A 140 18.35 11.47 10.29
C GLU A 140 17.42 10.26 10.20
N ASP A 141 17.30 9.48 11.27
CA ASP A 141 16.41 8.33 11.35
C ASP A 141 14.93 8.70 11.25
N CYS A 142 14.10 7.75 10.80
CA CYS A 142 12.65 7.95 10.72
C CYS A 142 12.06 8.24 12.12
N ARG A 143 11.28 9.32 12.23
CA ARG A 143 10.61 9.71 13.49
C ARG A 143 9.50 8.74 13.89
N PHE A 144 8.95 7.97 12.92
CA PHE A 144 7.83 7.04 13.12
C PHE A 144 8.10 5.67 12.51
N PRO A 145 9.21 4.96 12.88
CA PRO A 145 9.64 3.73 12.21
C PRO A 145 8.62 2.59 12.32
N PHE A 146 7.82 2.57 13.39
CA PHE A 146 6.77 1.55 13.58
C PHE A 146 5.44 1.85 12.88
N GLN A 147 5.30 3.04 12.28
CA GLN A 147 4.08 3.46 11.58
C GLN A 147 4.30 3.66 10.08
N ALA A 148 5.51 4.06 9.68
CA ALA A 148 5.85 4.29 8.29
C ALA A 148 5.79 2.97 7.50
N ARG A 149 5.02 2.97 6.40
CA ARG A 149 4.89 1.82 5.50
C ARG A 149 5.24 2.27 4.08
N PRO A 150 6.09 1.51 3.36
CA PRO A 150 6.33 1.77 1.95
C PRO A 150 5.03 1.62 1.16
N SER A 151 4.90 2.35 0.08
CA SER A 151 3.81 2.11 -0.85
C SER A 151 4.08 0.86 -1.68
N MET A 152 3.01 0.28 -2.23
CA MET A 152 3.12 -0.86 -3.15
C MET A 152 4.06 -0.52 -4.31
N GLU A 153 3.92 0.68 -4.88
CA GLU A 153 4.74 1.15 -6.01
C GLU A 153 6.22 1.36 -5.64
N ALA A 154 6.48 1.77 -4.39
CA ALA A 154 7.87 1.94 -3.90
C ALA A 154 8.66 0.63 -3.91
N LEU A 155 7.98 -0.51 -3.79
CA LEU A 155 8.54 -1.85 -3.86
C LEU A 155 8.40 -2.51 -5.24
N GLY A 156 7.95 -1.75 -6.25
CA GLY A 156 7.82 -2.22 -7.62
C GLY A 156 6.54 -3.01 -7.92
N ILE A 157 5.53 -2.99 -7.05
CA ILE A 157 4.25 -3.65 -7.34
C ILE A 157 3.46 -2.84 -8.38
N ASP A 158 3.11 -3.49 -9.48
CA ASP A 158 2.12 -2.98 -10.43
C ASP A 158 0.72 -3.07 -9.80
N VAL A 159 0.32 -1.97 -9.18
CA VAL A 159 -0.96 -1.88 -8.44
C VAL A 159 -2.15 -2.13 -9.36
N ILE A 160 -2.10 -1.64 -10.60
CA ILE A 160 -3.20 -1.78 -11.55
C ILE A 160 -3.39 -3.23 -11.93
N LYS A 161 -2.31 -3.90 -12.33
CA LYS A 161 -2.37 -5.31 -12.74
C LYS A 161 -2.68 -6.23 -11.55
N THR A 162 -2.14 -5.93 -10.37
CA THR A 162 -2.45 -6.66 -9.15
C THR A 162 -3.93 -6.52 -8.76
N ALA A 163 -4.49 -5.31 -8.83
CA ALA A 163 -5.90 -5.06 -8.55
C ALA A 163 -6.82 -5.74 -9.58
N GLU A 164 -6.45 -5.74 -10.87
CA GLU A 164 -7.15 -6.49 -11.91
C GLU A 164 -7.18 -7.99 -11.61
N ASN A 165 -6.04 -8.57 -11.26
CA ASN A 165 -5.91 -9.98 -10.90
C ASN A 165 -6.71 -10.36 -9.64
N ALA A 166 -6.97 -9.39 -8.76
CA ALA A 166 -7.78 -9.52 -7.55
C ALA A 166 -9.29 -9.31 -7.79
N GLY A 167 -9.72 -9.02 -9.02
CA GLY A 167 -11.11 -8.67 -9.33
C GLY A 167 -11.54 -7.29 -8.82
N MET A 168 -10.59 -6.40 -8.55
CA MET A 168 -10.78 -5.04 -8.03
C MET A 168 -10.19 -3.99 -8.99
N PRO A 169 -10.59 -3.95 -10.28
CA PRO A 169 -9.93 -3.16 -11.30
C PRO A 169 -9.98 -1.66 -10.99
N ILE A 170 -8.95 -0.95 -11.49
CA ILE A 170 -8.76 0.49 -11.36
C ILE A 170 -8.87 1.11 -12.75
N ASP A 171 -9.81 2.03 -12.93
CA ASP A 171 -9.94 2.79 -14.18
C ASP A 171 -8.82 3.82 -14.32
N LEU A 172 -8.14 3.82 -15.47
CA LEU A 172 -7.17 4.84 -15.86
C LEU A 172 -7.48 5.42 -17.24
N PRO A 173 -7.67 6.73 -17.36
CA PRO A 173 -7.76 7.70 -16.24
C PRO A 173 -8.99 7.46 -15.35
N PRO A 174 -8.96 7.91 -14.08
CA PRO A 174 -10.15 7.84 -13.22
C PRO A 174 -11.33 8.59 -13.85
N LYS A 175 -12.52 7.96 -13.88
CA LYS A 175 -13.74 8.55 -14.41
C LYS A 175 -14.52 9.30 -13.32
N ASP A 176 -15.15 8.53 -12.44
CA ASP A 176 -16.09 9.06 -11.44
C ASP A 176 -15.53 8.96 -10.00
N THR A 177 -14.48 8.18 -9.82
CA THR A 177 -13.96 7.84 -8.50
C THR A 177 -12.43 7.70 -8.54
N TYR A 178 -11.77 8.32 -7.57
CA TYR A 178 -10.36 8.07 -7.28
C TYR A 178 -10.22 6.90 -6.30
N LEU A 179 -9.25 6.02 -6.55
CA LEU A 179 -8.97 4.85 -5.73
C LEU A 179 -7.55 4.91 -5.17
N TRP A 180 -7.41 4.61 -3.89
CA TRP A 180 -6.14 4.34 -3.24
C TRP A 180 -6.10 2.88 -2.81
N THR A 181 -5.00 2.22 -3.10
CA THR A 181 -4.85 0.78 -2.89
C THR A 181 -3.68 0.49 -1.96
N GLY A 182 -3.88 -0.40 -1.01
CA GLY A 182 -2.88 -0.89 -0.09
C GLY A 182 -2.97 -2.40 0.05
N LEU A 183 -1.99 -3.00 0.72
CA LEU A 183 -1.83 -4.44 0.81
C LEU A 183 -1.32 -4.84 2.19
N VAL A 184 -1.78 -5.98 2.70
CA VAL A 184 -1.16 -6.64 3.88
C VAL A 184 -0.76 -8.05 3.48
N LEU A 185 0.54 -8.32 3.49
CA LEU A 185 1.12 -9.63 3.20
C LEU A 185 0.97 -10.57 4.39
N LEU A 186 0.68 -11.85 4.12
CA LEU A 186 0.47 -12.92 5.10
C LEU A 186 1.36 -14.12 4.77
N ASP A 187 2.16 -14.59 5.75
CA ASP A 187 3.12 -15.70 5.66
C ASP A 187 2.46 -17.09 5.81
#